data_8213de6ec9ea7ff065a897d7f53d9504
#
_entry.id   8213de6ec9ea7ff065a897d7f53d9504
#
_cell.length_a   1.000
_cell.length_b   1.000
_cell.length_c   1.000
_cell.angle_alpha   90.00
_cell.angle_beta   90.00
_cell.angle_gamma   90.00
#
_symmetry.space_group_name_H-M   'P 1'
#
loop_
_entity.id
_entity.type
_entity.pdbx_description
1 polymer ?
#
loop_
_entity_poly.entity_id
_entity_poly.type
_entity_poly.pdbx_seq_one_letter_code
_entity_poly.pdbx_strand_id
1 'polypeptide(L)'
;MAETSRLDDILQESLGLQYPLPNLAWSLKQRNTKIVAFGSSSTAGRFPVVAYPAWLELMLRREFGSQTNSFGKRMVYVINRGAGGEEASTEVPRMQADVIEEAPALVIWQVGTNAVFRNTEPDFAFEKVVAAIAEGLDRLAKIPADVILMDSQYTTAVVKPGKKDLSDRMVNRISELAADAGVNVFRRYALMQHMQEVFGMAKLIDTDDPDELHLSDWATHYVTQALSDQIKKAVNAAGVA
;
A
#
# COMPACT_ATOMS: atom_id res chain seq x y z
N MET A 1 16.12 20.42 6.96
CA MET A 1 17.20 19.67 6.29
C MET A 1 17.75 18.53 7.12
N ALA A 2 18.13 18.69 8.40
CA ALA A 2 18.63 17.58 9.24
C ALA A 2 17.54 16.54 9.62
N GLU A 3 16.30 16.97 9.85
CA GLU A 3 15.17 16.10 10.21
C GLU A 3 14.66 15.28 9.03
N THR A 4 14.65 15.87 7.82
CA THR A 4 14.30 15.15 6.60
C THR A 4 15.34 14.07 6.26
N SER A 5 16.63 14.37 6.44
CA SER A 5 17.73 13.42 6.26
C SER A 5 17.63 12.22 7.21
N ARG A 6 17.21 12.43 8.46
CA ARG A 6 17.05 11.36 9.46
C ARG A 6 15.87 10.41 9.14
N LEU A 7 14.78 10.95 8.59
CA LEU A 7 13.66 10.15 8.09
C LEU A 7 14.07 9.33 6.86
N ASP A 8 14.82 9.92 5.95
CA ASP A 8 15.32 9.25 4.75
C ASP A 8 16.23 8.08 5.12
N ASP A 9 17.08 8.20 6.15
CA ASP A 9 17.95 7.13 6.63
C ASP A 9 17.14 5.98 7.27
N ILE A 10 16.15 6.28 8.11
CA ILE A 10 15.24 5.29 8.73
C ILE A 10 14.43 4.55 7.67
N LEU A 11 13.94 5.26 6.65
CA LEU A 11 13.21 4.69 5.52
C LEU A 11 14.07 3.74 4.69
N GLN A 12 15.39 3.97 4.64
CA GLN A 12 16.30 3.18 3.83
C GLN A 12 16.72 1.86 4.48
N GLU A 13 16.88 1.81 5.79
CA GLU A 13 17.46 0.65 6.47
C GLU A 13 16.46 -0.31 7.09
N SER A 14 15.33 0.19 7.64
CA SER A 14 14.41 -0.65 8.43
C SER A 14 13.04 -0.90 7.83
N LEU A 15 12.61 -0.10 6.85
CA LEU A 15 11.25 -0.15 6.28
C LEU A 15 11.21 -0.61 4.81
N GLY A 16 12.32 -0.99 4.21
CA GLY A 16 12.41 -1.41 2.81
C GLY A 16 11.61 -2.68 2.50
N LEU A 17 11.21 -2.83 1.23
CA LEU A 17 10.65 -4.09 0.74
C LEU A 17 11.70 -5.20 0.87
N GLN A 18 11.28 -6.36 1.36
CA GLN A 18 12.17 -7.47 1.68
C GLN A 18 12.56 -8.29 0.45
N TYR A 19 11.64 -8.39 -0.51
CA TYR A 19 11.83 -9.20 -1.72
C TYR A 19 11.87 -8.31 -2.96
N PRO A 20 12.64 -8.72 -4.01
CA PRO A 20 12.60 -8.05 -5.30
C PRO A 20 11.22 -8.20 -5.96
N LEU A 21 10.96 -7.40 -7.01
CA LEU A 21 9.71 -7.39 -7.77
C LEU A 21 9.95 -7.86 -9.22
N PRO A 22 10.20 -9.17 -9.45
CA PRO A 22 10.61 -9.68 -10.76
C PRO A 22 9.52 -9.59 -11.84
N ASN A 23 8.25 -9.80 -11.49
CA ASN A 23 7.15 -9.70 -12.45
C ASN A 23 6.96 -8.25 -12.92
N LEU A 24 7.05 -7.30 -11.99
CA LEU A 24 7.01 -5.87 -12.31
C LEU A 24 8.22 -5.48 -13.17
N ALA A 25 9.43 -5.87 -12.77
CA ALA A 25 10.66 -5.58 -13.51
C ALA A 25 10.62 -6.12 -14.93
N TRP A 26 10.16 -7.36 -15.12
CA TRP A 26 9.97 -7.96 -16.44
C TRP A 26 8.93 -7.18 -17.27
N SER A 27 7.77 -6.88 -16.68
CA SER A 27 6.68 -6.16 -17.38
C SER A 27 7.12 -4.78 -17.86
N LEU A 28 7.85 -4.03 -17.04
CA LEU A 28 8.39 -2.71 -17.37
C LEU A 28 9.32 -2.75 -18.59
N LYS A 29 10.01 -3.88 -18.84
CA LYS A 29 10.89 -4.06 -20.00
C LYS A 29 10.18 -4.53 -21.26
N GLN A 30 9.03 -5.21 -21.13
CA GLN A 30 8.42 -5.93 -22.25
C GLN A 30 7.15 -5.28 -22.79
N ARG A 31 6.32 -4.65 -21.95
CA ARG A 31 4.98 -4.19 -22.34
C ARG A 31 4.53 -2.97 -21.53
N ASN A 32 3.35 -2.43 -21.86
CA ASN A 32 2.64 -1.54 -20.97
C ASN A 32 2.32 -2.27 -19.67
N THR A 33 2.66 -1.66 -18.55
CA THR A 33 2.62 -2.29 -17.24
C THR A 33 1.38 -1.85 -16.48
N LYS A 34 0.61 -2.81 -15.98
CA LYS A 34 -0.50 -2.57 -15.07
C LYS A 34 -0.09 -2.89 -13.64
N ILE A 35 -0.40 -1.99 -12.74
CA ILE A 35 -0.33 -2.14 -11.29
C ILE A 35 -1.75 -1.96 -10.77
N VAL A 36 -2.24 -2.86 -9.94
CA VAL A 36 -3.54 -2.70 -9.29
C VAL A 36 -3.34 -2.25 -7.85
N ALA A 37 -3.93 -1.12 -7.51
CA ALA A 37 -4.06 -0.61 -6.15
C ALA A 37 -5.43 -1.02 -5.60
N PHE A 38 -5.46 -1.94 -4.66
CA PHE A 38 -6.65 -2.57 -4.11
C PHE A 38 -6.80 -2.25 -2.63
N GLY A 39 -8.01 -2.01 -2.14
CA GLY A 39 -8.22 -1.65 -0.74
C GLY A 39 -9.44 -0.78 -0.48
N SER A 40 -9.44 -0.10 0.65
CA SER A 40 -10.54 0.70 1.16
C SER A 40 -10.50 2.18 0.73
N SER A 41 -11.05 3.08 1.57
CA SER A 41 -11.09 4.53 1.33
C SER A 41 -9.69 5.16 1.19
N SER A 42 -8.67 4.65 1.87
CA SER A 42 -7.30 5.12 1.71
C SER A 42 -6.76 4.88 0.29
N THR A 43 -7.27 3.86 -0.40
CA THR A 43 -6.94 3.56 -1.79
C THR A 43 -7.87 4.29 -2.76
N ALA A 44 -9.19 4.28 -2.48
CA ALA A 44 -10.20 4.97 -3.30
C ALA A 44 -9.90 6.47 -3.46
N GLY A 45 -9.46 7.08 -2.37
CA GLY A 45 -9.32 8.53 -2.22
C GLY A 45 -10.56 9.18 -1.63
N ARG A 46 -10.37 10.34 -1.03
CA ARG A 46 -11.43 11.18 -0.44
C ARG A 46 -11.20 12.63 -0.83
N PHE A 47 -12.16 13.22 -1.52
CA PHE A 47 -12.07 14.66 -1.88
C PHE A 47 -11.86 15.53 -0.63
N PRO A 48 -10.98 16.55 -0.67
CA PRO A 48 -10.20 17.02 -1.84
C PRO A 48 -8.82 16.34 -2.02
N VAL A 49 -8.47 15.35 -1.18
CA VAL A 49 -7.16 14.71 -1.20
C VAL A 49 -6.99 13.83 -2.44
N VAL A 50 -5.87 14.00 -3.15
CA VAL A 50 -5.54 13.17 -4.30
C VAL A 50 -5.17 11.76 -3.83
N ALA A 51 -5.90 10.76 -4.35
CA ALA A 51 -5.67 9.35 -4.02
C ALA A 51 -4.23 8.90 -4.35
N TYR A 52 -3.61 8.10 -3.46
CA TYR A 52 -2.23 7.65 -3.65
C TYR A 52 -1.97 6.92 -4.98
N PRO A 53 -2.90 6.15 -5.57
CA PRO A 53 -2.63 5.49 -6.85
C PRO A 53 -2.36 6.48 -7.99
N ALA A 54 -2.98 7.66 -7.96
CA ALA A 54 -2.74 8.69 -8.98
C ALA A 54 -1.33 9.31 -8.83
N TRP A 55 -0.90 9.61 -7.61
CA TRP A 55 0.47 10.05 -7.33
C TRP A 55 1.48 8.97 -7.71
N LEU A 56 1.23 7.73 -7.34
CA LEU A 56 2.12 6.60 -7.64
C LEU A 56 2.30 6.42 -9.16
N GLU A 57 1.20 6.49 -9.93
CA GLU A 57 1.27 6.41 -11.38
C GLU A 57 2.19 7.49 -11.97
N LEU A 58 2.03 8.74 -11.51
CA LEU A 58 2.85 9.85 -11.97
C LEU A 58 4.35 9.63 -11.65
N MET A 59 4.66 9.19 -10.43
CA MET A 59 6.02 8.95 -9.96
C MET A 59 6.68 7.80 -10.75
N LEU A 60 5.98 6.68 -10.93
CA LEU A 60 6.50 5.52 -11.65
C LEU A 60 6.63 5.80 -13.17
N ARG A 61 5.75 6.62 -13.75
CA ARG A 61 5.91 7.08 -15.13
C ARG A 61 7.14 7.96 -15.32
N ARG A 62 7.48 8.82 -14.35
CA ARG A 62 8.71 9.62 -14.39
C ARG A 62 9.95 8.74 -14.32
N GLU A 63 9.92 7.71 -13.51
CA GLU A 63 11.06 6.82 -13.30
C GLU A 63 11.25 5.82 -14.46
N PHE A 64 10.18 5.14 -14.88
CA PHE A 64 10.24 4.02 -15.81
C PHE A 64 9.70 4.33 -17.21
N GLY A 65 8.97 5.43 -17.38
CA GLY A 65 8.30 5.77 -18.63
C GLY A 65 9.20 6.35 -19.72
N SER A 66 10.50 6.57 -19.46
CA SER A 66 11.45 7.13 -20.42
C SER A 66 12.06 6.09 -21.37
N GLN A 67 11.85 4.80 -21.13
CA GLN A 67 12.41 3.76 -22.00
C GLN A 67 11.59 3.62 -23.29
N THR A 68 12.09 4.24 -24.35
CA THR A 68 11.55 4.06 -25.71
C THR A 68 12.09 2.77 -26.32
N ASN A 69 11.21 1.90 -26.78
CA ASN A 69 11.58 0.86 -27.75
C ASN A 69 11.15 1.28 -29.16
N SER A 70 11.45 0.45 -30.16
CA SER A 70 11.09 0.67 -31.60
C SER A 70 9.58 0.84 -31.82
N PHE A 71 8.73 0.57 -30.83
CA PHE A 71 7.26 0.60 -30.89
C PHE A 71 6.64 1.74 -30.08
N GLY A 72 7.43 2.64 -29.47
CA GLY A 72 6.95 3.78 -28.69
C GLY A 72 7.25 3.70 -27.21
N LYS A 73 6.77 4.71 -26.45
CA LYS A 73 6.96 4.77 -24.99
C LYS A 73 6.07 3.72 -24.30
N ARG A 74 6.68 2.90 -23.46
CA ARG A 74 5.90 2.02 -22.58
C ARG A 74 5.29 2.84 -21.46
N MET A 75 4.06 2.50 -21.12
CA MET A 75 3.28 3.23 -20.11
C MET A 75 3.11 2.36 -18.86
N VAL A 76 3.18 3.01 -17.71
CA VAL A 76 2.76 2.45 -16.42
C VAL A 76 1.37 2.96 -16.12
N TYR A 77 0.47 2.06 -15.75
CA TYR A 77 -0.88 2.35 -15.30
C TYR A 77 -1.08 1.85 -13.89
N VAL A 78 -1.54 2.70 -12.98
CA VAL A 78 -1.94 2.31 -11.64
C VAL A 78 -3.46 2.36 -11.55
N ILE A 79 -4.08 1.18 -11.64
CA ILE A 79 -5.53 1.02 -11.64
C ILE A 79 -6.03 1.10 -10.20
N ASN A 80 -6.81 2.12 -9.89
CA ASN A 80 -7.41 2.28 -8.57
C ASN A 80 -8.66 1.39 -8.45
N ARG A 81 -8.60 0.40 -7.57
CA ARG A 81 -9.66 -0.52 -7.18
C ARG A 81 -10.00 -0.39 -5.68
N GLY A 82 -9.87 0.82 -5.14
CA GLY A 82 -10.31 1.15 -3.79
C GLY A 82 -11.82 1.30 -3.71
N ALA A 83 -12.42 0.85 -2.60
CA ALA A 83 -13.82 1.07 -2.28
C ALA A 83 -13.97 1.54 -0.82
N GLY A 84 -14.61 2.69 -0.61
CA GLY A 84 -14.73 3.30 0.70
C GLY A 84 -15.40 2.40 1.74
N GLY A 85 -14.82 2.34 2.95
CA GLY A 85 -15.38 1.58 4.06
C GLY A 85 -15.17 0.06 4.03
N GLU A 86 -14.47 -0.46 3.04
CA GLU A 86 -14.17 -1.90 2.93
C GLU A 86 -12.95 -2.33 3.75
N GLU A 87 -12.81 -3.65 3.92
CA GLU A 87 -11.67 -4.33 4.51
C GLU A 87 -11.51 -5.69 3.82
N ALA A 88 -10.42 -6.41 4.05
CA ALA A 88 -10.10 -7.67 3.38
C ALA A 88 -11.31 -8.63 3.30
N SER A 89 -12.12 -8.74 4.34
CA SER A 89 -13.33 -9.59 4.39
C SER A 89 -14.40 -9.22 3.36
N THR A 90 -14.46 -7.97 2.94
CA THR A 90 -15.40 -7.47 1.91
C THR A 90 -14.71 -7.26 0.56
N GLU A 91 -13.39 -7.14 0.55
CA GLU A 91 -12.56 -6.99 -0.65
C GLU A 91 -12.33 -8.31 -1.39
N VAL A 92 -12.05 -9.40 -0.67
CA VAL A 92 -11.77 -10.73 -1.26
C VAL A 92 -12.88 -11.23 -2.19
N PRO A 93 -14.17 -11.06 -1.91
CA PRO A 93 -15.25 -11.43 -2.86
C PRO A 93 -15.12 -10.78 -4.25
N ARG A 94 -14.64 -9.54 -4.34
CA ARG A 94 -14.49 -8.82 -5.61
C ARG A 94 -13.09 -8.92 -6.24
N MET A 95 -12.14 -9.60 -5.58
CA MET A 95 -10.75 -9.71 -6.04
C MET A 95 -10.60 -10.34 -7.43
N GLN A 96 -11.49 -11.27 -7.80
CA GLN A 96 -11.46 -11.88 -9.13
C GLN A 96 -11.63 -10.83 -10.23
N ALA A 97 -12.70 -10.03 -10.16
CA ALA A 97 -13.03 -9.05 -11.17
C ALA A 97 -12.11 -7.82 -11.13
N ASP A 98 -11.78 -7.35 -9.92
CA ASP A 98 -11.08 -6.07 -9.74
C ASP A 98 -9.56 -6.19 -9.82
N VAL A 99 -9.01 -7.39 -9.59
CA VAL A 99 -7.56 -7.60 -9.52
C VAL A 99 -7.09 -8.65 -10.51
N ILE A 100 -7.63 -9.88 -10.45
CA ILE A 100 -7.09 -11.01 -11.20
C ILE A 100 -7.35 -10.84 -12.70
N GLU A 101 -8.55 -10.42 -13.10
CA GLU A 101 -8.92 -10.19 -14.50
C GLU A 101 -8.19 -9.00 -15.14
N GLU A 102 -7.67 -8.08 -14.32
CA GLU A 102 -6.79 -7.01 -14.83
C GLU A 102 -5.43 -7.53 -15.31
N ALA A 103 -5.03 -8.74 -14.94
CA ALA A 103 -3.73 -9.33 -15.24
C ALA A 103 -2.55 -8.38 -14.92
N PRO A 104 -2.44 -7.89 -13.67
CA PRO A 104 -1.41 -6.95 -13.26
C PRO A 104 -0.03 -7.59 -13.20
N ALA A 105 1.02 -6.76 -13.23
CA ALA A 105 2.39 -7.16 -12.89
C ALA A 105 2.69 -6.99 -11.40
N LEU A 106 1.95 -6.09 -10.73
CA LEU A 106 2.05 -5.82 -9.29
C LEU A 106 0.66 -5.55 -8.73
N VAL A 107 0.38 -6.14 -7.58
CA VAL A 107 -0.79 -5.82 -6.74
C VAL A 107 -0.30 -5.12 -5.47
N ILE A 108 -0.86 -3.96 -5.16
CA ILE A 108 -0.69 -3.28 -3.89
C ILE A 108 -2.01 -3.39 -3.16
N TRP A 109 -2.07 -4.22 -2.12
CA TRP A 109 -3.30 -4.49 -1.37
C TRP A 109 -3.24 -3.87 0.02
N GLN A 110 -4.07 -2.84 0.26
CA GLN A 110 -4.15 -2.13 1.53
C GLN A 110 -5.18 -2.80 2.44
N VAL A 111 -4.75 -3.19 3.66
CA VAL A 111 -5.54 -3.97 4.61
C VAL A 111 -5.33 -3.51 6.06
N GLY A 112 -6.26 -3.89 6.94
CA GLY A 112 -6.11 -3.85 8.40
C GLY A 112 -6.60 -2.58 9.08
N THR A 113 -6.83 -1.48 8.37
CA THR A 113 -7.24 -0.20 8.99
C THR A 113 -8.67 -0.28 9.54
N ASN A 114 -9.63 -0.75 8.74
CA ASN A 114 -11.03 -0.82 9.15
C ASN A 114 -11.30 -1.95 10.15
N ALA A 115 -10.48 -3.00 10.19
CA ALA A 115 -10.50 -4.02 11.23
C ALA A 115 -10.25 -3.43 12.64
N VAL A 116 -9.52 -2.31 12.71
CA VAL A 116 -9.31 -1.58 13.96
C VAL A 116 -10.37 -0.49 14.15
N PHE A 117 -10.59 0.31 13.11
CA PHE A 117 -11.51 1.47 13.19
C PHE A 117 -12.94 1.02 13.46
N ARG A 118 -13.43 -0.01 12.77
CA ARG A 118 -14.80 -0.57 12.83
C ARG A 118 -14.86 -1.92 13.53
N ASN A 119 -13.99 -2.20 14.48
CA ASN A 119 -13.81 -3.50 15.12
C ASN A 119 -15.03 -4.07 15.86
N THR A 120 -16.08 -3.28 16.07
CA THR A 120 -17.35 -3.72 16.68
C THR A 120 -18.33 -4.31 15.67
N GLU A 121 -18.06 -4.15 14.37
CA GLU A 121 -18.92 -4.65 13.31
C GLU A 121 -18.48 -6.08 12.90
N PRO A 122 -19.42 -7.02 12.67
CA PRO A 122 -19.09 -8.43 12.42
C PRO A 122 -18.17 -8.68 11.22
N ASP A 123 -18.29 -7.83 10.17
CA ASP A 123 -17.47 -7.97 8.96
C ASP A 123 -16.03 -7.51 9.16
N PHE A 124 -15.76 -6.72 10.19
CA PHE A 124 -14.46 -6.18 10.54
C PHE A 124 -13.84 -6.85 11.77
N ALA A 125 -14.43 -7.94 12.25
CA ALA A 125 -13.87 -8.72 13.35
C ALA A 125 -12.45 -9.21 12.99
N PHE A 126 -11.52 -9.04 13.93
CA PHE A 126 -10.09 -9.29 13.75
C PHE A 126 -9.80 -10.62 13.05
N GLU A 127 -10.32 -11.72 13.57
CA GLU A 127 -10.05 -13.06 13.04
C GLU A 127 -10.65 -13.25 11.64
N LYS A 128 -11.79 -12.62 11.35
CA LYS A 128 -12.42 -12.65 10.03
C LYS A 128 -11.57 -11.93 8.99
N VAL A 129 -11.02 -10.79 9.35
CA VAL A 129 -10.12 -10.03 8.47
C VAL A 129 -8.81 -10.77 8.25
N VAL A 130 -8.22 -11.34 9.31
CA VAL A 130 -7.02 -12.18 9.21
C VAL A 130 -7.23 -13.37 8.26
N ALA A 131 -8.33 -14.08 8.41
CA ALA A 131 -8.67 -15.21 7.53
C ALA A 131 -8.86 -14.75 6.07
N ALA A 132 -9.49 -13.59 5.85
CA ALA A 132 -9.69 -13.04 4.51
C ALA A 132 -8.37 -12.60 3.86
N ILE A 133 -7.43 -12.01 4.63
CA ILE A 133 -6.09 -11.68 4.11
C ILE A 133 -5.38 -12.96 3.66
N ALA A 134 -5.38 -14.02 4.46
CA ALA A 134 -4.79 -15.31 4.09
C ALA A 134 -5.42 -15.88 2.80
N GLU A 135 -6.76 -15.89 2.71
CA GLU A 135 -7.47 -16.33 1.51
C GLU A 135 -7.09 -15.51 0.28
N GLY A 136 -7.03 -14.18 0.42
CA GLY A 136 -6.64 -13.29 -0.68
C GLY A 136 -5.21 -13.54 -1.15
N LEU A 137 -4.27 -13.76 -0.25
CA LEU A 137 -2.89 -14.12 -0.58
C LEU A 137 -2.82 -15.45 -1.34
N ASP A 138 -3.60 -16.47 -0.92
CA ASP A 138 -3.70 -17.74 -1.63
C ASP A 138 -4.26 -17.60 -3.06
N ARG A 139 -5.18 -16.66 -3.28
CA ARG A 139 -5.69 -16.34 -4.62
C ARG A 139 -4.63 -15.63 -5.46
N LEU A 140 -3.93 -14.65 -4.90
CA LEU A 140 -2.90 -13.88 -5.58
C LEU A 140 -1.65 -14.71 -5.91
N ALA A 141 -1.32 -15.72 -5.10
CA ALA A 141 -0.23 -16.65 -5.39
C ALA A 141 -0.42 -17.46 -6.70
N LYS A 142 -1.63 -17.50 -7.26
CA LYS A 142 -1.96 -18.25 -8.49
C LYS A 142 -1.77 -17.44 -9.76
N ILE A 143 -1.42 -16.17 -9.67
CA ILE A 143 -1.22 -15.29 -10.84
C ILE A 143 0.24 -14.82 -10.91
N PRO A 144 0.77 -14.52 -12.12
CA PRO A 144 2.13 -14.05 -12.32
C PRO A 144 2.24 -12.54 -12.00
N ALA A 145 2.01 -12.16 -10.73
CA ALA A 145 2.11 -10.80 -10.24
C ALA A 145 2.94 -10.76 -8.95
N ASP A 146 3.70 -9.70 -8.76
CA ASP A 146 4.26 -9.40 -7.44
C ASP A 146 3.16 -8.86 -6.53
N VAL A 147 3.32 -9.05 -5.21
CA VAL A 147 2.35 -8.56 -4.21
C VAL A 147 3.06 -7.73 -3.16
N ILE A 148 2.48 -6.57 -2.85
CA ILE A 148 2.82 -5.75 -1.69
C ILE A 148 1.56 -5.60 -0.84
N LEU A 149 1.56 -6.12 0.37
CA LEU A 149 0.57 -5.72 1.36
C LEU A 149 0.95 -4.31 1.87
N MET A 150 -0.01 -3.40 1.88
CA MET A 150 0.14 -2.11 2.55
C MET A 150 -0.60 -2.22 3.88
N ASP A 151 0.14 -2.21 4.98
CA ASP A 151 -0.44 -2.36 6.32
C ASP A 151 -1.25 -1.12 6.76
N SER A 152 -1.81 -1.16 7.97
CA SER A 152 -2.67 -0.09 8.51
C SER A 152 -1.98 1.27 8.49
N GLN A 153 -2.77 2.33 8.49
CA GLN A 153 -2.27 3.68 8.72
C GLN A 153 -2.14 3.97 10.21
N TYR A 154 -1.26 4.93 10.58
CA TYR A 154 -1.09 5.43 11.94
C TYR A 154 -1.76 6.80 12.07
N THR A 155 -3.03 6.82 12.49
CA THR A 155 -3.86 8.03 12.61
C THR A 155 -4.56 8.05 13.96
N THR A 156 -5.03 9.20 14.44
CA THR A 156 -5.73 9.33 15.73
C THR A 156 -6.83 8.30 15.89
N ALA A 157 -7.61 8.05 14.83
CA ALA A 157 -8.73 7.10 14.86
C ALA A 157 -8.36 5.69 15.30
N VAL A 158 -7.17 5.22 14.92
CA VAL A 158 -6.73 3.83 15.16
C VAL A 158 -5.67 3.68 16.25
N VAL A 159 -5.07 4.80 16.71
CA VAL A 159 -4.08 4.74 17.81
C VAL A 159 -4.55 5.38 19.11
N LYS A 160 -5.78 5.88 19.17
CA LYS A 160 -6.39 6.39 20.40
C LYS A 160 -6.49 5.30 21.48
N PRO A 161 -6.62 5.68 22.77
CA PRO A 161 -6.81 4.73 23.86
C PRO A 161 -7.88 3.67 23.55
N GLY A 162 -7.55 2.39 23.78
CA GLY A 162 -8.40 1.25 23.49
C GLY A 162 -8.34 0.71 22.04
N LYS A 163 -7.62 1.39 21.12
CA LYS A 163 -7.41 0.93 19.75
C LYS A 163 -5.95 0.56 19.45
N LYS A 164 -5.00 1.20 20.13
CA LYS A 164 -3.55 1.05 19.87
C LYS A 164 -3.08 -0.40 19.91
N ASP A 165 -3.44 -1.15 20.94
CA ASP A 165 -3.03 -2.56 21.07
C ASP A 165 -3.62 -3.43 19.95
N LEU A 166 -4.85 -3.14 19.52
CA LEU A 166 -5.46 -3.83 18.38
C LEU A 166 -4.76 -3.47 17.07
N SER A 167 -4.37 -2.20 16.90
CA SER A 167 -3.57 -1.77 15.74
C SER A 167 -2.24 -2.49 15.67
N ASP A 168 -1.50 -2.55 16.77
CA ASP A 168 -0.20 -3.22 16.82
C ASP A 168 -0.33 -4.72 16.53
N ARG A 169 -1.36 -5.38 17.10
CA ARG A 169 -1.66 -6.78 16.80
C ARG A 169 -1.98 -6.99 15.32
N MET A 170 -2.76 -6.10 14.70
CA MET A 170 -3.13 -6.20 13.29
C MET A 170 -1.90 -6.05 12.39
N VAL A 171 -1.05 -5.06 12.63
CA VAL A 171 0.19 -4.82 11.87
C VAL A 171 1.14 -6.02 11.98
N ASN A 172 1.30 -6.58 13.19
CA ASN A 172 2.12 -7.78 13.41
C ASN A 172 1.54 -8.97 12.64
N ARG A 173 0.23 -9.16 12.69
CA ARG A 173 -0.42 -10.29 11.99
C ARG A 173 -0.34 -10.17 10.48
N ILE A 174 -0.47 -8.97 9.92
CA ILE A 174 -0.25 -8.72 8.49
C ILE A 174 1.21 -9.08 8.11
N SER A 175 2.17 -8.71 8.94
CA SER A 175 3.60 -9.02 8.70
C SER A 175 3.87 -10.53 8.72
N GLU A 176 3.25 -11.28 9.65
CA GLU A 176 3.35 -12.76 9.71
C GLU A 176 2.76 -13.40 8.45
N LEU A 177 1.52 -13.03 8.07
CA LEU A 177 0.87 -13.56 6.87
C LEU A 177 1.67 -13.27 5.60
N ALA A 178 2.25 -12.08 5.50
CA ALA A 178 3.11 -11.73 4.37
C ALA A 178 4.38 -12.57 4.32
N ALA A 179 5.02 -12.80 5.48
CA ALA A 179 6.20 -13.64 5.58
C ALA A 179 5.91 -15.10 5.21
N ASP A 180 4.80 -15.65 5.70
CA ASP A 180 4.34 -17.00 5.37
C ASP A 180 4.05 -17.17 3.87
N ALA A 181 3.50 -16.13 3.23
CA ALA A 181 3.21 -16.10 1.80
C ALA A 181 4.42 -15.70 0.92
N GLY A 182 5.54 -15.27 1.51
CA GLY A 182 6.70 -14.78 0.76
C GLY A 182 6.45 -13.49 -0.03
N VAL A 183 5.57 -12.61 0.45
CA VAL A 183 5.22 -11.33 -0.18
C VAL A 183 5.75 -10.14 0.62
N ASN A 184 5.85 -8.99 -0.03
CA ASN A 184 6.32 -7.77 0.59
C ASN A 184 5.26 -7.11 1.48
N VAL A 185 5.71 -6.40 2.52
CA VAL A 185 4.91 -5.44 3.28
C VAL A 185 5.47 -4.03 3.09
N PHE A 186 4.65 -3.11 2.62
CA PHE A 186 4.92 -1.70 2.79
C PHE A 186 4.45 -1.28 4.19
N ARG A 187 5.42 -1.04 5.08
CA ARG A 187 5.21 -0.77 6.51
C ARG A 187 4.74 0.66 6.74
N ARG A 188 3.55 0.97 6.22
CA ARG A 188 2.95 2.31 6.28
C ARG A 188 2.72 2.77 7.72
N TYR A 189 2.31 1.87 8.60
CA TYR A 189 2.07 2.17 10.02
C TYR A 189 3.35 2.68 10.70
N ALA A 190 4.45 1.96 10.56
CA ALA A 190 5.73 2.35 11.14
C ALA A 190 6.28 3.65 10.51
N LEU A 191 6.18 3.80 9.19
CA LEU A 191 6.53 5.04 8.50
C LEU A 191 5.77 6.24 9.06
N MET A 192 4.45 6.12 9.18
CA MET A 192 3.61 7.21 9.68
C MET A 192 3.83 7.48 11.17
N GLN A 193 4.20 6.47 11.97
CA GLN A 193 4.61 6.67 13.36
C GLN A 193 5.85 7.58 13.43
N HIS A 194 6.88 7.32 12.61
CA HIS A 194 8.05 8.20 12.54
C HIS A 194 7.71 9.59 12.00
N MET A 195 6.83 9.67 10.99
CA MET A 195 6.35 10.97 10.50
C MET A 195 5.65 11.77 11.60
N GLN A 196 4.85 11.11 12.44
CA GLN A 196 4.16 11.75 13.57
C GLN A 196 5.15 12.29 14.61
N GLU A 197 6.23 11.56 14.90
CA GLU A 197 7.27 12.00 15.84
C GLU A 197 7.98 13.28 15.35
N VAL A 198 8.13 13.43 14.03
CA VAL A 198 8.85 14.57 13.42
C VAL A 198 7.92 15.74 13.11
N PHE A 199 6.74 15.47 12.57
CA PHE A 199 5.85 16.51 12.01
C PHE A 199 4.57 16.72 12.81
N GLY A 200 4.26 15.84 13.76
CA GLY A 200 3.03 15.86 14.54
C GLY A 200 1.82 15.29 13.79
N MET A 201 0.83 14.76 14.55
CA MET A 201 -0.35 14.10 13.99
C MET A 201 -1.21 15.05 13.14
N ALA A 202 -1.37 16.31 13.54
CA ALA A 202 -2.15 17.29 12.79
C ALA A 202 -1.64 17.56 11.37
N LYS A 203 -0.36 17.28 11.08
CA LYS A 203 0.20 17.37 9.73
C LYS A 203 -0.15 16.16 8.88
N LEU A 204 -0.36 15.01 9.52
CA LEU A 204 -0.58 13.74 8.84
C LEU A 204 -2.03 13.53 8.44
N ILE A 205 -2.97 13.95 9.29
CA ILE A 205 -4.41 13.72 9.06
C ILE A 205 -5.05 14.86 8.30
N ASP A 206 -6.10 14.55 7.57
CA ASP A 206 -7.01 15.54 6.97
C ASP A 206 -7.81 16.20 8.09
N THR A 207 -7.64 17.50 8.26
CA THR A 207 -8.30 18.28 9.32
C THR A 207 -9.82 18.40 9.13
N ASP A 208 -10.29 18.16 7.90
CA ASP A 208 -11.72 18.16 7.56
C ASP A 208 -12.37 16.77 7.71
N ASP A 209 -11.60 15.77 8.14
CA ASP A 209 -12.11 14.45 8.46
C ASP A 209 -12.54 14.36 9.92
N PRO A 210 -13.86 14.31 10.22
CA PRO A 210 -14.36 14.25 11.59
C PRO A 210 -13.96 12.96 12.33
N ASP A 211 -13.61 11.92 11.59
CA ASP A 211 -13.17 10.64 12.15
C ASP A 211 -11.67 10.63 12.48
N GLU A 212 -10.90 11.63 12.03
CA GLU A 212 -9.44 11.69 12.16
C GLU A 212 -8.75 10.40 11.65
N LEU A 213 -9.33 9.82 10.60
CA LEU A 213 -8.92 8.55 10.02
C LEU A 213 -8.09 8.73 8.75
N HIS A 214 -8.45 9.68 7.88
CA HIS A 214 -7.83 9.85 6.58
C HIS A 214 -6.62 10.79 6.62
N LEU A 215 -5.67 10.52 5.72
CA LEU A 215 -4.46 11.31 5.61
C LEU A 215 -4.74 12.65 4.91
N SER A 216 -3.97 13.67 5.28
CA SER A 216 -3.85 14.92 4.53
C SER A 216 -3.26 14.67 3.13
N ASP A 217 -3.44 15.62 2.21
CA ASP A 217 -2.82 15.54 0.87
C ASP A 217 -1.29 15.48 0.96
N TRP A 218 -0.70 16.26 1.87
CA TRP A 218 0.73 16.23 2.14
C TRP A 218 1.22 14.84 2.60
N ALA A 219 0.54 14.23 3.58
CA ALA A 219 0.92 12.93 4.10
C ALA A 219 0.71 11.83 3.05
N THR A 220 -0.38 11.90 2.29
CA THR A 220 -0.66 10.98 1.18
C THR A 220 0.45 11.03 0.14
N HIS A 221 0.88 12.24 -0.27
CA HIS A 221 1.99 12.41 -1.21
C HIS A 221 3.30 11.86 -0.64
N TYR A 222 3.64 12.17 0.62
CA TYR A 222 4.88 11.72 1.27
C TYR A 222 4.95 10.17 1.40
N VAL A 223 3.86 9.55 1.87
CA VAL A 223 3.75 8.08 1.96
C VAL A 223 3.86 7.43 0.58
N THR A 224 3.26 8.05 -0.44
CA THR A 224 3.35 7.57 -1.82
C THR A 224 4.76 7.68 -2.38
N GLN A 225 5.48 8.76 -2.08
CA GLN A 225 6.88 8.91 -2.48
C GLN A 225 7.73 7.79 -1.87
N ALA A 226 7.57 7.50 -0.57
CA ALA A 226 8.27 6.40 0.09
C ALA A 226 7.97 5.04 -0.55
N LEU A 227 6.70 4.77 -0.87
CA LEU A 227 6.29 3.55 -1.59
C LEU A 227 6.94 3.47 -2.98
N SER A 228 6.93 4.56 -3.74
CA SER A 228 7.55 4.64 -5.06
C SER A 228 9.05 4.34 -5.01
N ASP A 229 9.77 4.91 -4.04
CA ASP A 229 11.21 4.71 -3.87
C ASP A 229 11.55 3.27 -3.48
N GLN A 230 10.72 2.64 -2.64
CA GLN A 230 10.88 1.23 -2.30
C GLN A 230 10.60 0.30 -3.50
N ILE A 231 9.55 0.57 -4.27
CA ILE A 231 9.25 -0.16 -5.51
C ILE A 231 10.44 -0.06 -6.48
N LYS A 232 10.97 1.15 -6.68
CA LYS A 232 12.15 1.38 -7.53
C LYS A 232 13.36 0.54 -7.11
N LYS A 233 13.68 0.52 -5.81
CA LYS A 233 14.77 -0.28 -5.27
C LYS A 233 14.54 -1.78 -5.51
N ALA A 234 13.33 -2.27 -5.25
CA ALA A 234 12.98 -3.68 -5.40
C ALA A 234 12.96 -4.14 -6.88
N VAL A 235 12.56 -3.26 -7.81
CA VAL A 235 12.66 -3.49 -9.26
C VAL A 235 14.12 -3.60 -9.69
N ASN A 236 14.98 -2.69 -9.23
CA ASN A 236 16.41 -2.72 -9.55
C ASN A 236 17.10 -3.96 -8.97
N ALA A 237 16.71 -4.40 -7.77
CA ALA A 237 17.23 -5.60 -7.12
C ALA A 237 16.80 -6.91 -7.83
N ALA A 238 15.73 -6.88 -8.62
CA ALA A 238 15.26 -8.06 -9.35
C ALA A 238 16.23 -8.55 -10.44
N GLY A 239 17.24 -7.74 -10.81
CA GLY A 239 18.34 -8.18 -11.70
C GLY A 239 17.89 -8.73 -13.04
N VAL A 240 16.69 -8.37 -13.51
CA VAL A 240 16.19 -8.82 -14.81
C VAL A 240 17.03 -8.15 -15.89
N ALA A 241 18.02 -8.90 -16.39
CA ALA A 241 18.90 -8.51 -17.49
C ALA A 241 18.11 -8.29 -18.79
#